data_f42210e7fc2d02c95aad26cf0e18bd3c
#
_entry.id   f42210e7fc2d02c95aad26cf0e18bd3c
#
_cell.length_a   1.000
_cell.length_b   1.000
_cell.length_c   1.000
_cell.angle_alpha   90.00
_cell.angle_beta   90.00
_cell.angle_gamma   90.00
#
_symmetry.space_group_name_H-M   'P 1'
#
loop_
_entity.id
_entity.type
_entity.pdbx_description
1 polymer ?
#
loop_
_entity_poly.entity_id
_entity_poly.type
_entity_poly.pdbx_seq_one_letter_code
_entity_poly.pdbx_strand_id
1 'polypeptide(L)'
;VRLTQQALMAMADEDGLPLVGAIAAGQPIEAIENINHMVVPEQLKTDNPCYVLQVKGDSMIDAGIFDGDWVVIEQRSHARNGEIVVALIDKNNATLKYIEQYPHETVLIPANKTIKPMRFHPNQVEIQGVLVGQMRSYQHR
;
A
#
# COMPACT_ATOMS: atom_id res chain seq x y z
N VAL A 1 6.34 0.20 10.29
CA VAL A 1 7.04 -1.01 9.85
C VAL A 1 7.63 -0.78 8.47
N ARG A 2 8.89 -1.05 8.34
CA ARG A 2 9.59 -0.94 7.06
C ARG A 2 9.60 -2.32 6.40
N LEU A 3 9.00 -2.40 5.21
CA LEU A 3 8.89 -3.65 4.46
C LEU A 3 10.02 -3.68 3.40
N THR A 4 11.12 -4.34 3.72
CA THR A 4 12.22 -4.50 2.78
C THR A 4 11.98 -5.72 1.89
N GLN A 5 12.62 -5.75 0.71
CA GLN A 5 12.56 -6.91 -0.16
C GLN A 5 13.03 -8.17 0.54
N GLN A 6 14.10 -8.06 1.34
CA GLN A 6 14.64 -9.18 2.07
C GLN A 6 13.66 -9.70 3.12
N ALA A 7 12.99 -8.80 3.86
CA ALA A 7 12.00 -9.19 4.84
C ALA A 7 10.80 -9.89 4.19
N LEU A 8 10.34 -9.38 3.04
CA LEU A 8 9.24 -10.00 2.30
C LEU A 8 9.61 -11.37 1.75
N MET A 9 10.83 -11.55 1.28
CA MET A 9 11.29 -12.86 0.81
C MET A 9 11.34 -13.87 1.96
N ALA A 10 11.73 -13.43 3.15
CA ALA A 10 11.74 -14.30 4.34
C ALA A 10 10.34 -14.72 4.78
N MET A 11 9.32 -13.92 4.46
CA MET A 11 7.92 -14.20 4.78
C MET A 11 7.20 -14.95 3.66
N ALA A 12 7.82 -15.09 2.48
CA ALA A 12 7.17 -15.71 1.33
C ALA A 12 6.80 -17.17 1.61
N ASP A 13 5.65 -17.56 1.10
CA ASP A 13 5.13 -18.91 1.21
C ASP A 13 4.62 -19.33 -0.16
N GLU A 14 4.75 -20.62 -0.48
CA GLU A 14 4.27 -21.17 -1.75
C GLU A 14 2.76 -21.01 -1.93
N ASP A 15 2.00 -21.00 -0.82
CA ASP A 15 0.54 -20.98 -0.82
C ASP A 15 -0.06 -19.57 -0.83
N GLY A 16 0.76 -18.53 -0.96
CA GLY A 16 0.21 -17.19 -1.04
C GLY A 16 1.18 -16.08 -0.69
N LEU A 17 0.65 -14.86 -0.72
CA LEU A 17 1.38 -13.66 -0.36
C LEU A 17 1.17 -13.32 1.11
N PRO A 18 2.17 -12.73 1.79
CA PRO A 18 1.96 -12.33 3.19
C PRO A 18 0.94 -11.20 3.29
N LEU A 19 -0.06 -11.39 4.16
CA LEU A 19 -0.96 -10.32 4.58
C LEU A 19 -0.33 -9.68 5.82
N VAL A 20 0.30 -8.52 5.63
CA VAL A 20 1.18 -7.95 6.64
C VAL A 20 0.50 -6.94 7.57
N GLY A 21 -0.69 -6.47 7.24
CA GLY A 21 -1.38 -5.56 8.12
C GLY A 21 -2.52 -4.81 7.46
N ALA A 22 -2.99 -3.80 8.17
CA ALA A 22 -4.02 -2.88 7.68
C ALA A 22 -3.42 -1.49 7.51
N ILE A 23 -3.85 -0.78 6.49
CA ILE A 23 -3.38 0.56 6.18
C ILE A 23 -4.54 1.56 6.24
N ALA A 24 -4.37 2.59 7.06
CA ALA A 24 -5.29 3.73 7.16
C ALA A 24 -4.47 5.01 7.03
N ALA A 25 -5.02 5.99 6.33
CA ALA A 25 -4.31 7.23 6.05
C ALA A 25 -3.80 7.90 7.34
N GLY A 26 -2.53 8.29 7.35
CA GLY A 26 -1.93 9.02 8.46
C GLY A 26 -1.64 8.19 9.70
N GLN A 27 -1.70 6.87 9.63
CA GLN A 27 -1.47 5.97 10.75
C GLN A 27 -0.32 5.04 10.45
N PRO A 28 0.42 4.54 11.45
CA PRO A 28 1.32 3.42 11.23
C PRO A 28 0.55 2.22 10.69
N ILE A 29 1.21 1.39 9.88
CA ILE A 29 0.58 0.14 9.45
C ILE A 29 0.27 -0.68 10.69
N GLU A 30 -1.01 -1.06 10.83
CA GLU A 30 -1.46 -1.91 11.92
C GLU A 30 -1.06 -3.34 11.61
N ALA A 31 0.06 -3.78 12.18
CA ALA A 31 0.62 -5.09 11.92
C ALA A 31 -0.29 -6.19 12.47
N ILE A 32 -0.40 -7.28 11.70
CA ILE A 32 -1.10 -8.47 12.14
C ILE A 32 -0.15 -9.27 13.03
N GLU A 33 -0.63 -9.66 14.21
CA GLU A 33 0.18 -10.39 15.18
C GLU A 33 0.76 -11.69 14.61
N ASN A 34 -0.08 -12.46 13.89
CA ASN A 34 0.34 -13.65 13.20
C ASN A 34 0.13 -13.44 11.71
N ILE A 35 1.22 -13.35 10.95
CA ILE A 35 1.12 -13.12 9.52
C ILE A 35 0.48 -14.32 8.84
N ASN A 36 -0.64 -14.05 8.20
CA ASN A 36 -1.34 -15.03 7.37
C ASN A 36 -0.88 -14.88 5.92
N HIS A 37 -1.00 -15.94 5.17
CA HIS A 37 -0.76 -15.92 3.75
C HIS A 37 -2.11 -15.94 3.03
N MET A 38 -2.23 -15.13 2.01
CA MET A 38 -3.46 -15.01 1.22
C MET A 38 -3.18 -15.50 -0.20
N VAL A 39 -4.02 -16.40 -0.68
CA VAL A 39 -3.91 -16.87 -2.06
C VAL A 39 -4.38 -15.75 -2.98
N VAL A 40 -3.50 -15.34 -3.89
CA VAL A 40 -3.74 -14.26 -4.83
C VAL A 40 -3.61 -14.81 -6.25
N PRO A 41 -4.54 -14.51 -7.16
CA PRO A 41 -4.43 -14.93 -8.56
C PRO A 41 -3.08 -14.48 -9.17
N GLU A 42 -2.51 -15.35 -9.98
CA GLU A 42 -1.22 -15.06 -10.63
C GLU A 42 -1.25 -13.78 -11.43
N GLN A 43 -2.40 -13.43 -12.00
CA GLN A 43 -2.58 -12.23 -12.80
C GLN A 43 -2.36 -10.94 -12.01
N LEU A 44 -2.45 -11.00 -10.68
CA LEU A 44 -2.26 -9.83 -9.81
C LEU A 44 -0.86 -9.78 -9.21
N LYS A 45 -0.03 -10.78 -9.46
CA LYS A 45 1.35 -10.82 -8.98
C LYS A 45 2.30 -10.31 -10.04
N THR A 46 3.47 -9.88 -9.59
CA THR A 46 4.58 -9.52 -10.47
C THR A 46 5.78 -10.41 -10.16
N ASP A 47 6.86 -10.27 -10.94
CA ASP A 47 8.09 -11.03 -10.72
C ASP A 47 8.84 -10.58 -9.45
N ASN A 48 8.50 -9.40 -8.92
CA ASN A 48 9.08 -8.90 -7.68
C ASN A 48 8.28 -9.38 -6.48
N PRO A 49 8.89 -9.41 -5.28
CA PRO A 49 8.14 -9.72 -4.07
C PRO A 49 6.93 -8.81 -3.89
N CYS A 50 5.81 -9.41 -3.55
CA CYS A 50 4.56 -8.71 -3.30
C CYS A 50 4.05 -9.02 -1.90
N TYR A 51 3.20 -8.15 -1.40
CA TYR A 51 2.51 -8.36 -0.12
C TYR A 51 1.11 -7.79 -0.19
N VAL A 52 0.30 -8.13 0.80
CA VAL A 52 -1.10 -7.69 0.85
C VAL A 52 -1.32 -6.83 2.07
N LEU A 53 -2.10 -5.76 1.89
CA LEU A 53 -2.60 -4.93 2.97
C LEU A 53 -4.12 -4.87 2.88
N GLN A 54 -4.78 -4.76 4.03
CA GLN A 54 -6.21 -4.49 4.07
C GLN A 54 -6.42 -2.99 4.25
N VAL A 55 -7.29 -2.42 3.42
CA VAL A 55 -7.56 -0.98 3.42
C VAL A 55 -8.60 -0.63 4.48
N LYS A 56 -8.32 0.43 5.24
CA LYS A 56 -9.29 1.05 6.15
C LYS A 56 -9.53 2.48 5.72
N GLY A 57 -10.80 2.88 5.73
CA GLY A 57 -11.20 4.24 5.39
C GLY A 57 -11.52 4.42 3.91
N ASP A 58 -11.70 5.66 3.51
CA ASP A 58 -12.30 6.01 2.23
C ASP A 58 -11.45 6.97 1.39
N SER A 59 -10.17 7.11 1.69
CA SER A 59 -9.32 8.08 1.01
C SER A 59 -9.12 7.80 -0.48
N MET A 60 -9.44 6.59 -0.94
CA MET A 60 -9.24 6.17 -2.33
C MET A 60 -10.52 5.67 -3.00
N ILE A 61 -11.68 6.08 -2.51
CA ILE A 61 -12.97 5.59 -3.04
C ILE A 61 -13.18 5.94 -4.52
N ASP A 62 -12.71 7.09 -4.96
CA ASP A 62 -12.90 7.51 -6.36
C ASP A 62 -11.98 6.72 -7.32
N ALA A 63 -11.04 5.98 -6.79
CA ALA A 63 -10.23 5.03 -7.55
C ALA A 63 -10.79 3.60 -7.47
N GLY A 64 -11.95 3.43 -6.84
CA GLY A 64 -12.57 2.12 -6.68
C GLY A 64 -11.96 1.27 -5.57
N ILE A 65 -11.25 1.88 -4.63
CA ILE A 65 -10.65 1.19 -3.50
C ILE A 65 -11.42 1.57 -2.24
N PHE A 66 -12.07 0.57 -1.62
CA PHE A 66 -12.99 0.81 -0.51
C PHE A 66 -12.47 0.17 0.78
N ASP A 67 -13.02 0.66 1.89
CA ASP A 67 -12.79 0.08 3.21
C ASP A 67 -13.03 -1.44 3.17
N GLY A 68 -12.08 -2.20 3.71
CA GLY A 68 -12.13 -3.65 3.73
C GLY A 68 -11.50 -4.34 2.52
N ASP A 69 -11.21 -3.61 1.46
CA ASP A 69 -10.53 -4.20 0.29
C ASP A 69 -9.13 -4.70 0.67
N TRP A 70 -8.68 -5.76 -0.01
CA TRP A 70 -7.29 -6.17 0.04
C TRP A 70 -6.58 -5.61 -1.18
N VAL A 71 -5.41 -5.02 -0.96
CA VAL A 71 -4.58 -4.51 -2.04
C VAL A 71 -3.30 -5.29 -2.14
N VAL A 72 -2.92 -5.62 -3.38
CA VAL A 72 -1.67 -6.32 -3.67
C VAL A 72 -0.64 -5.26 -4.03
N ILE A 73 0.45 -5.24 -3.29
CA ILE A 73 1.50 -4.24 -3.39
C ILE A 73 2.78 -4.92 -3.85
N GLU A 74 3.35 -4.42 -4.94
CA GLU A 74 4.69 -4.82 -5.35
C GLU A 74 5.71 -4.02 -4.55
N GLN A 75 6.62 -4.68 -3.89
CA GLN A 75 7.66 -4.00 -3.14
C GLN A 75 8.58 -3.24 -4.09
N ARG A 76 8.65 -1.93 -3.92
CA ARG A 76 9.55 -1.04 -4.65
C ARG A 76 9.92 0.13 -3.76
N SER A 77 11.11 0.69 -3.99
CA SER A 77 11.55 1.92 -3.32
C SER A 77 11.37 3.17 -4.19
N HIS A 78 10.83 3.01 -5.40
CA HIS A 78 10.59 4.11 -6.33
C HIS A 78 9.31 3.87 -7.10
N ALA A 79 8.73 4.95 -7.64
CA ALA A 79 7.50 4.90 -8.40
C ALA A 79 7.49 6.00 -9.47
N ARG A 80 6.59 5.88 -10.41
CA ARG A 80 6.33 6.89 -11.43
C ARG A 80 5.17 7.79 -10.96
N ASN A 81 5.19 9.03 -11.41
CA ASN A 81 4.08 9.94 -11.15
C ASN A 81 2.77 9.35 -11.68
N GLY A 82 1.73 9.43 -10.89
CA GLY A 82 0.42 8.89 -11.22
C GLY A 82 0.18 7.45 -10.76
N GLU A 83 1.19 6.76 -10.26
CA GLU A 83 0.97 5.45 -9.65
C GLU A 83 0.40 5.59 -8.24
N ILE A 84 -0.33 4.56 -7.79
CA ILE A 84 -0.81 4.48 -6.42
C ILE A 84 0.24 3.73 -5.61
N VAL A 85 0.71 4.36 -4.55
CA VAL A 85 1.81 3.84 -3.74
C VAL A 85 1.42 3.68 -2.28
N VAL A 86 2.13 2.80 -1.60
CA VAL A 86 2.23 2.81 -0.15
C VAL A 86 3.41 3.71 0.20
N ALA A 87 3.12 4.82 0.85
CA ALA A 87 4.12 5.80 1.24
C ALA A 87 4.24 5.83 2.76
N LEU A 88 5.49 5.82 3.23
CA LEU A 88 5.81 5.95 4.64
C LEU A 88 6.27 7.38 4.88
N ILE A 89 5.59 8.08 5.78
CA ILE A 89 5.83 9.49 6.07
C ILE A 89 6.58 9.60 7.39
N ASP A 90 7.69 10.32 7.39
CA ASP A 90 8.53 10.53 8.57
C ASP A 90 8.91 9.21 9.26
N LYS A 91 9.09 8.16 8.47
CA LYS A 91 9.49 6.80 8.90
C LYS A 91 8.49 6.11 9.81
N ASN A 92 7.27 6.62 9.92
CA ASN A 92 6.31 6.08 10.87
C ASN A 92 4.91 5.87 10.28
N ASN A 93 4.31 6.90 9.70
CA ASN A 93 2.92 6.86 9.27
C ASN A 93 2.82 6.43 7.81
N ALA A 94 1.91 5.50 7.53
CA ALA A 94 1.73 4.97 6.19
C ALA A 94 0.42 5.46 5.57
N THR A 95 0.40 5.56 4.25
CA THR A 95 -0.82 5.90 3.51
C THR A 95 -0.77 5.27 2.12
N LEU A 96 -1.94 5.05 1.53
CA LEU A 96 -2.12 4.59 0.16
C LEU A 96 -2.69 5.76 -0.64
N LYS A 97 -1.93 6.29 -1.60
CA LYS A 97 -2.29 7.49 -2.35
C LYS A 97 -1.66 7.45 -3.74
N TYR A 98 -2.21 8.25 -4.66
CA TYR A 98 -1.46 8.62 -5.85
C TYR A 98 -0.23 9.43 -5.46
N ILE A 99 0.85 9.30 -6.22
CA ILE A 99 2.07 10.08 -5.96
C ILE A 99 2.43 10.94 -7.17
N GLU A 100 2.89 12.16 -6.87
CA GLU A 100 3.57 13.03 -7.81
C GLU A 100 4.85 13.53 -7.17
N GLN A 101 5.95 13.38 -7.88
CA GLN A 101 7.27 13.70 -7.36
C GLN A 101 7.89 14.83 -8.17
N TYR A 102 8.36 15.83 -7.47
CA TYR A 102 9.05 17.00 -8.02
C TYR A 102 10.39 17.17 -7.31
N PRO A 103 11.33 17.95 -7.87
CA PRO A 103 12.67 18.11 -7.23
C PRO A 103 12.63 18.60 -5.79
N HIS A 104 11.65 19.41 -5.43
CA HIS A 104 11.57 20.02 -4.10
C HIS A 104 10.36 19.61 -3.28
N GLU A 105 9.55 18.72 -3.82
CA GLU A 105 8.26 18.42 -3.21
C GLU A 105 7.77 17.05 -3.65
N THR A 106 7.17 16.31 -2.73
CA THR A 106 6.41 15.11 -3.04
C THR A 106 4.97 15.33 -2.62
N VAL A 107 4.03 15.07 -3.54
CA VAL A 107 2.60 15.26 -3.30
C VAL A 107 1.92 13.91 -3.26
N LEU A 108 1.15 13.68 -2.21
CA LEU A 108 0.32 12.48 -2.05
C LEU A 108 -1.13 12.88 -2.25
N ILE A 109 -1.76 12.31 -3.27
CA ILE A 109 -3.07 12.74 -3.74
C ILE A 109 -4.10 11.66 -3.47
N PRO A 110 -5.10 11.95 -2.62
CA PRO A 110 -6.20 11.01 -2.40
C PRO A 110 -7.12 10.94 -3.62
N ALA A 111 -7.83 9.83 -3.76
CA ALA A 111 -8.92 9.71 -4.71
C ALA A 111 -10.24 9.90 -3.97
N ASN A 112 -10.43 11.08 -3.42
CA ASN A 112 -11.61 11.45 -2.66
C ASN A 112 -11.74 12.97 -2.69
N LYS A 113 -12.85 13.45 -3.20
CA LYS A 113 -13.09 14.90 -3.41
C LYS A 113 -13.10 15.70 -2.12
N THR A 114 -13.36 15.05 -0.98
CA THR A 114 -13.43 15.75 0.32
C THR A 114 -12.09 15.81 1.04
N ILE A 115 -11.06 15.16 0.50
CA ILE A 115 -9.73 15.10 1.13
C ILE A 115 -8.73 15.83 0.25
N LYS A 116 -7.98 16.75 0.83
CA LYS A 116 -7.00 17.54 0.10
C LYS A 116 -5.70 16.78 -0.10
N PRO A 117 -4.98 17.01 -1.22
CA PRO A 117 -3.62 16.53 -1.38
C PRO A 117 -2.72 17.01 -0.25
N MET A 118 -1.74 16.18 0.09
CA MET A 118 -0.73 16.50 1.10
C MET A 118 0.61 16.69 0.42
N ARG A 119 1.34 17.74 0.85
CA ARG A 119 2.63 18.10 0.28
C ARG A 119 3.72 17.94 1.32
N PHE A 120 4.80 17.31 0.91
CA PHE A 120 5.93 17.00 1.81
C PHE A 120 7.24 17.34 1.13
N HIS A 121 8.27 17.55 1.94
CA HIS A 121 9.63 17.53 1.46
C HIS A 121 9.96 16.11 0.98
N PRO A 122 10.69 15.92 -0.13
CA PRO A 122 11.00 14.58 -0.63
C PRO A 122 11.61 13.63 0.41
N ASN A 123 12.40 14.17 1.34
CA ASN A 123 13.04 13.37 2.39
C ASN A 123 12.05 12.80 3.42
N GLN A 124 10.84 13.32 3.47
CA GLN A 124 9.83 12.86 4.42
C GLN A 124 9.07 11.64 3.92
N VAL A 125 9.15 11.34 2.62
CA VAL A 125 8.34 10.28 2.00
C VAL A 125 9.23 9.17 1.50
N GLU A 126 8.94 7.95 1.98
CA GLU A 126 9.64 6.74 1.53
C GLU A 126 8.62 5.81 0.90
N ILE A 127 8.86 5.42 -0.34
CA ILE A 127 7.96 4.51 -1.05
C ILE A 127 8.22 3.09 -0.57
N GLN A 128 7.18 2.40 -0.15
CA GLN A 128 7.23 1.01 0.31
C GLN A 128 6.71 0.03 -0.74
N GLY A 129 6.07 0.53 -1.76
CA GLY A 129 5.60 -0.28 -2.86
C GLY A 129 4.55 0.40 -3.71
N VAL A 130 4.14 -0.29 -4.75
CA VAL A 130 3.21 0.20 -5.76
C VAL A 130 2.03 -0.76 -5.86
N LEU A 131 0.83 -0.22 -5.92
CA LEU A 131 -0.39 -1.00 -6.10
C LEU A 131 -0.37 -1.69 -7.46
N VAL A 132 -0.54 -3.02 -7.46
CA VAL A 132 -0.62 -3.81 -8.69
C VAL A 132 -1.93 -4.59 -8.80
N GLY A 133 -2.71 -4.68 -7.75
CA GLY A 133 -4.01 -5.36 -7.81
C GLY A 133 -4.83 -5.13 -6.56
N GLN A 134 -6.10 -5.51 -6.64
CA GLN A 134 -6.98 -5.46 -5.47
C GLN A 134 -8.01 -6.58 -5.54
N MET A 135 -8.51 -6.94 -4.36
CA MET A 135 -9.54 -7.96 -4.21
C MET A 135 -10.58 -7.48 -3.23
N ARG A 136 -11.82 -7.91 -3.44
CA ARG A 136 -12.93 -7.55 -2.56
C ARG A 136 -13.82 -8.76 -2.33
N SER A 137 -14.23 -8.94 -1.08
CA SER A 137 -15.21 -9.94 -0.71
C SER A 137 -16.54 -9.28 -0.42
N TYR A 138 -17.61 -9.90 -0.88
CA TYR A 138 -18.98 -9.47 -0.61
C TYR A 138 -19.65 -10.37 0.44
N GLN A 139 -18.87 -11.23 1.08
CA GLN A 139 -19.39 -12.08 2.15
C GLN A 139 -19.64 -11.25 3.40
N HIS A 140 -20.79 -11.43 3.98
CA HIS A 140 -21.12 -10.86 5.27
C HIS A 140 -20.58 -11.73 6.40
N ARG A 141 -20.23 -11.09 7.48
CA ARG A 141 -19.72 -11.79 8.66
C ARG A 141 -20.56 -11.46 9.88
#